data_ace35bd0d21d7a191a326b7843e67021
#
_entry.id   ace35bd0d21d7a191a326b7843e67021
#
_cell.length_a   1.000
_cell.length_b   1.000
_cell.length_c   1.000
_cell.angle_alpha   90.00
_cell.angle_beta   90.00
_cell.angle_gamma   90.00
#
_symmetry.space_group_name_H-M   'P 1'
#
loop_
_entity.id
_entity.type
_entity.pdbx_description
1 polymer ?
#
loop_
_entity_poly.entity_id
_entity_poly.type
_entity_poly.pdbx_seq_one_letter_code
_entity_poly.pdbx_strand_id
1 'polypeptide(L)'
;NRLFIFDTTLRDGEQVPGCQLNTVEKIQVAKALEALGVDVIEAGFPISSPGDFNSVIEISKAVTWPTICALTRAVQKDIDVAVDALKFAKHKRIHTGIGTSDSHIKYKFNSNREEIIERAVAAVKYARRFVDDVEFYAEDAGRTDNEYLARVVEAVIKAGATVVNIPDTTGYCLPSEYGAKIKYLIDHVDGIDNAILSTHCHNDLGMATANTIAGVLNGARQVEVTINGIGERAGNTALEEIAMIIKSHHEIDIQTNINTQKIYPTSRMVSSLMNMPVQPNKAIVGRNAFAHSSGIHQDGVLKNVQTYEIIDPHDVGIDDNSIVLTARSGR
;
A
#
# COMPACT_ATOMS: atom_id res chain seq x y z
N ASN A 1 6.00 -5.29 17.99
CA ASN A 1 6.16 -4.30 16.93
C ASN A 1 4.95 -4.31 16.01
N ARG A 2 4.37 -3.13 15.78
CA ARG A 2 3.22 -2.97 14.91
C ARG A 2 3.62 -2.57 13.50
N LEU A 3 3.01 -3.23 12.50
CA LEU A 3 3.06 -2.81 11.11
C LEU A 3 1.73 -2.17 10.73
N PHE A 4 1.75 -0.93 10.27
CA PHE A 4 0.57 -0.23 9.81
C PHE A 4 0.29 -0.56 8.34
N ILE A 5 -0.95 -0.84 8.03
CA ILE A 5 -1.41 -1.15 6.68
C ILE A 5 -2.10 0.07 6.10
N PHE A 6 -1.48 0.64 5.08
CA PHE A 6 -2.00 1.75 4.29
C PHE A 6 -2.54 1.16 2.98
N ASP A 7 -3.85 1.26 2.79
CA ASP A 7 -4.49 0.74 1.58
C ASP A 7 -4.78 1.85 0.58
N THR A 8 -4.31 1.69 -0.66
CA THR A 8 -4.52 2.64 -1.74
C THR A 8 -5.35 2.07 -2.90
N THR A 9 -6.18 1.06 -2.60
CA THR A 9 -7.11 0.49 -3.60
C THR A 9 -7.98 1.57 -4.24
N LEU A 10 -8.47 2.52 -3.44
CA LEU A 10 -9.37 3.60 -3.88
C LEU A 10 -8.65 4.79 -4.53
N ARG A 11 -7.32 4.81 -4.57
CA ARG A 11 -6.57 5.83 -5.30
C ARG A 11 -5.70 5.19 -6.38
N ASP A 12 -4.60 4.53 -6.03
CA ASP A 12 -3.69 3.91 -6.99
C ASP A 12 -4.34 2.68 -7.66
N GLY A 13 -5.14 1.94 -6.91
CA GLY A 13 -5.88 0.80 -7.44
C GLY A 13 -6.86 1.17 -8.56
N GLU A 14 -7.38 2.38 -8.58
CA GLU A 14 -8.27 2.87 -9.64
C GLU A 14 -7.53 3.40 -10.88
N GLN A 15 -6.21 3.46 -10.87
CA GLN A 15 -5.40 3.88 -12.02
C GLN A 15 -5.35 2.83 -13.13
N VAL A 16 -6.20 1.82 -13.05
CA VAL A 16 -6.34 0.78 -14.08
C VAL A 16 -7.45 1.18 -15.04
N PRO A 17 -7.22 1.19 -16.36
CA PRO A 17 -8.27 1.51 -17.33
C PRO A 17 -9.50 0.61 -17.16
N GLY A 18 -10.69 1.24 -17.09
CA GLY A 18 -11.94 0.53 -16.92
C GLY A 18 -12.31 0.09 -15.51
N CYS A 19 -11.49 0.42 -14.52
CA CYS A 19 -11.71 0.02 -13.12
C CYS A 19 -12.31 1.13 -12.25
N GLN A 20 -12.82 2.20 -12.84
CA GLN A 20 -13.38 3.33 -12.09
C GLN A 20 -14.67 2.94 -11.39
N LEU A 21 -14.76 3.32 -10.11
CA LEU A 21 -15.92 3.11 -9.25
C LEU A 21 -16.73 4.41 -9.12
N ASN A 22 -18.05 4.28 -8.98
CA ASN A 22 -18.87 5.43 -8.56
C ASN A 22 -18.73 5.63 -7.03
N THR A 23 -19.28 6.74 -6.52
CA THR A 23 -19.14 7.08 -5.09
C THR A 23 -19.77 6.02 -4.18
N VAL A 24 -20.93 5.44 -4.56
CA VAL A 24 -21.58 4.39 -3.76
C VAL A 24 -20.69 3.16 -3.65
N GLU A 25 -20.09 2.75 -4.75
CA GLU A 25 -19.17 1.60 -4.78
C GLU A 25 -17.89 1.88 -3.98
N LYS A 26 -17.35 3.10 -4.05
CA LYS A 26 -16.20 3.51 -3.23
C LYS A 26 -16.51 3.44 -1.73
N ILE A 27 -17.70 3.85 -1.32
CA ILE A 27 -18.15 3.72 0.06
C ILE A 27 -18.21 2.25 0.49
N GLN A 28 -18.73 1.37 -0.37
CA GLN A 28 -18.78 -0.06 -0.08
C GLN A 28 -17.38 -0.65 0.12
N VAL A 29 -16.43 -0.29 -0.74
CA VAL A 29 -15.03 -0.72 -0.61
C VAL A 29 -14.41 -0.16 0.68
N ALA A 30 -14.62 1.13 0.97
CA ALA A 30 -14.08 1.76 2.18
C ALA A 30 -14.59 1.08 3.46
N LYS A 31 -15.87 0.73 3.52
CA LYS A 31 -16.44 -0.01 4.66
C LYS A 31 -15.87 -1.41 4.77
N ALA A 32 -15.62 -2.09 3.66
CA ALA A 32 -14.97 -3.41 3.66
C ALA A 32 -13.52 -3.32 4.15
N LEU A 33 -12.78 -2.28 3.75
CA LEU A 33 -11.42 -2.03 4.22
C LEU A 33 -11.39 -1.73 5.72
N GLU A 34 -12.34 -0.96 6.22
CA GLU A 34 -12.50 -0.72 7.66
C GLU A 34 -12.74 -2.02 8.42
N ALA A 35 -13.66 -2.87 7.95
CA ALA A 35 -13.95 -4.16 8.57
C ALA A 35 -12.76 -5.13 8.49
N LEU A 36 -11.97 -5.05 7.41
CA LEU A 36 -10.76 -5.84 7.23
C LEU A 36 -9.67 -5.46 8.24
N GLY A 37 -9.66 -4.21 8.70
CA GLY A 37 -8.72 -3.75 9.70
C GLY A 37 -7.56 -2.92 9.17
N VAL A 38 -7.66 -2.31 8.00
CA VAL A 38 -6.62 -1.41 7.50
C VAL A 38 -6.51 -0.16 8.38
N ASP A 39 -5.31 0.34 8.55
CA ASP A 39 -5.05 1.49 9.42
C ASP A 39 -5.30 2.83 8.72
N VAL A 40 -4.99 2.89 7.43
CA VAL A 40 -5.12 4.09 6.61
C VAL A 40 -5.78 3.73 5.29
N ILE A 41 -6.77 4.51 4.89
CA ILE A 41 -7.42 4.42 3.56
C ILE A 41 -7.04 5.67 2.78
N GLU A 42 -6.30 5.50 1.69
CA GLU A 42 -6.08 6.61 0.75
C GLU A 42 -7.28 6.71 -0.17
N ALA A 43 -8.08 7.76 0.07
CA ALA A 43 -9.42 7.86 -0.50
C ALA A 43 -9.45 8.47 -1.91
N GLY A 44 -8.40 9.17 -2.30
CA GLY A 44 -8.32 9.76 -3.62
C GLY A 44 -7.33 10.91 -3.74
N PHE A 45 -7.44 11.60 -4.90
CA PHE A 45 -6.65 12.80 -5.24
C PHE A 45 -7.63 13.95 -5.48
N PRO A 46 -8.02 14.69 -4.42
CA PRO A 46 -9.16 15.63 -4.49
C PRO A 46 -9.04 16.74 -5.54
N ILE A 47 -7.82 17.23 -5.81
CA ILE A 47 -7.62 18.29 -6.83
C ILE A 47 -7.90 17.79 -8.25
N SER A 48 -7.84 16.48 -8.49
CA SER A 48 -7.91 15.91 -9.84
C SER A 48 -9.26 16.12 -10.52
N SER A 49 -10.37 16.11 -9.75
CA SER A 49 -11.70 16.32 -10.27
C SER A 49 -12.72 16.61 -9.16
N PRO A 50 -13.87 17.27 -9.48
CA PRO A 50 -14.97 17.43 -8.53
C PRO A 50 -15.51 16.09 -8.01
N GLY A 51 -15.55 15.06 -8.87
CA GLY A 51 -15.99 13.72 -8.49
C GLY A 51 -15.07 13.07 -7.45
N ASP A 52 -13.78 13.20 -7.64
CA ASP A 52 -12.79 12.66 -6.69
C ASP A 52 -12.83 13.41 -5.36
N PHE A 53 -12.95 14.73 -5.41
CA PHE A 53 -13.18 15.55 -4.23
C PHE A 53 -14.41 15.08 -3.44
N ASN A 54 -15.56 14.93 -4.11
CA ASN A 54 -16.78 14.48 -3.47
C ASN A 54 -16.66 13.07 -2.90
N SER A 55 -15.98 12.17 -3.58
CA SER A 55 -15.75 10.81 -3.10
C SER A 55 -14.95 10.79 -1.79
N VAL A 56 -13.94 11.63 -1.67
CA VAL A 56 -13.16 11.74 -0.41
C VAL A 56 -14.05 12.23 0.72
N ILE A 57 -14.92 13.21 0.46
CA ILE A 57 -15.90 13.69 1.47
C ILE A 57 -16.81 12.54 1.92
N GLU A 58 -17.39 11.82 0.99
CA GLU A 58 -18.36 10.76 1.31
C GLU A 58 -17.71 9.57 2.01
N ILE A 59 -16.50 9.18 1.63
CA ILE A 59 -15.72 8.16 2.33
C ILE A 59 -15.41 8.62 3.75
N SER A 60 -15.03 9.87 3.93
CA SER A 60 -14.73 10.46 5.26
C SER A 60 -15.92 10.39 6.21
N LYS A 61 -17.15 10.52 5.69
CA LYS A 61 -18.37 10.38 6.47
C LYS A 61 -18.74 8.93 6.78
N ALA A 62 -18.31 7.99 5.94
CA ALA A 62 -18.79 6.61 5.98
C ALA A 62 -17.99 5.70 6.94
N VAL A 63 -16.74 6.03 7.23
CA VAL A 63 -15.85 5.23 8.08
C VAL A 63 -15.38 6.07 9.27
N THR A 64 -15.03 5.41 10.37
CA THR A 64 -14.75 6.12 11.63
C THR A 64 -13.35 5.90 12.17
N TRP A 65 -12.87 4.64 12.25
CA TRP A 65 -11.61 4.42 12.94
C TRP A 65 -10.36 4.49 12.06
N PRO A 66 -10.38 4.13 10.75
CA PRO A 66 -9.20 4.31 9.93
C PRO A 66 -8.87 5.78 9.72
N THR A 67 -7.61 6.08 9.55
CA THR A 67 -7.18 7.39 9.06
C THR A 67 -7.55 7.50 7.59
N ILE A 68 -8.18 8.61 7.19
CA ILE A 68 -8.48 8.91 5.79
C ILE A 68 -7.37 9.79 5.25
N CYS A 69 -6.77 9.37 4.15
CA CYS A 69 -5.64 10.04 3.52
C CYS A 69 -6.04 10.56 2.14
N ALA A 70 -5.52 11.73 1.78
CA ALA A 70 -5.70 12.34 0.47
C ALA A 70 -4.35 12.66 -0.14
N LEU A 71 -4.19 12.34 -1.42
CA LEU A 71 -2.97 12.60 -2.18
C LEU A 71 -2.93 14.07 -2.64
N THR A 72 -1.74 14.67 -2.59
CA THR A 72 -1.46 16.01 -3.11
C THR A 72 -0.10 16.04 -3.78
N ARG A 73 0.09 16.94 -4.73
CA ARG A 73 1.43 17.37 -5.12
C ARG A 73 1.95 18.38 -4.09
N ALA A 74 3.24 18.67 -4.13
CA ALA A 74 3.87 19.63 -3.22
C ALA A 74 3.55 21.09 -3.62
N VAL A 75 2.27 21.42 -3.76
CA VAL A 75 1.76 22.74 -4.09
C VAL A 75 0.61 23.10 -3.16
N GLN A 76 0.55 24.38 -2.76
CA GLN A 76 -0.43 24.84 -1.76
C GLN A 76 -1.87 24.58 -2.19
N LYS A 77 -2.20 24.81 -3.46
CA LYS A 77 -3.56 24.62 -3.98
C LYS A 77 -4.05 23.16 -3.79
N ASP A 78 -3.20 22.19 -4.08
CA ASP A 78 -3.55 20.77 -3.89
C ASP A 78 -3.84 20.49 -2.41
N ILE A 79 -2.99 21.03 -1.53
CA ILE A 79 -3.11 20.84 -0.08
C ILE A 79 -4.39 21.51 0.44
N ASP A 80 -4.71 22.72 0.00
CA ASP A 80 -5.94 23.42 0.37
C ASP A 80 -7.19 22.59 0.02
N VAL A 81 -7.23 22.05 -1.19
CA VAL A 81 -8.34 21.22 -1.66
C VAL A 81 -8.44 19.93 -0.84
N ALA A 82 -7.31 19.30 -0.53
CA ALA A 82 -7.27 18.09 0.30
C ALA A 82 -7.76 18.35 1.72
N VAL A 83 -7.36 19.46 2.34
CA VAL A 83 -7.85 19.88 3.67
C VAL A 83 -9.37 20.00 3.66
N ASP A 84 -9.93 20.65 2.64
CA ASP A 84 -11.37 20.81 2.51
C ASP A 84 -12.08 19.47 2.30
N ALA A 85 -11.54 18.60 1.47
CA ALA A 85 -12.11 17.27 1.22
C ALA A 85 -12.10 16.38 2.47
N LEU A 86 -11.14 16.57 3.36
CA LEU A 86 -10.97 15.76 4.58
C LEU A 86 -11.70 16.33 5.80
N LYS A 87 -12.44 17.41 5.67
CA LYS A 87 -13.05 18.12 6.82
C LYS A 87 -13.97 17.25 7.68
N PHE A 88 -14.59 16.23 7.10
CA PHE A 88 -15.46 15.31 7.84
C PHE A 88 -14.75 14.05 8.36
N ALA A 89 -13.48 13.87 8.03
CA ALA A 89 -12.73 12.71 8.52
C ALA A 89 -12.42 12.87 10.01
N LYS A 90 -12.68 11.84 10.79
CA LYS A 90 -12.35 11.81 12.21
C LYS A 90 -10.85 11.79 12.44
N HIS A 91 -10.14 10.99 11.63
CA HIS A 91 -8.68 10.92 11.59
C HIS A 91 -8.25 11.19 10.17
N LYS A 92 -7.38 12.17 9.97
CA LYS A 92 -7.04 12.64 8.64
C LYS A 92 -5.54 12.79 8.46
N ARG A 93 -5.07 12.45 7.24
CA ARG A 93 -3.67 12.58 6.83
C ARG A 93 -3.61 13.24 5.46
N ILE A 94 -2.70 14.16 5.28
CA ILE A 94 -2.33 14.68 3.96
C ILE A 94 -1.07 13.96 3.49
N HIS A 95 -1.12 13.44 2.25
CA HIS A 95 -0.02 12.75 1.60
C HIS A 95 0.50 13.64 0.48
N THR A 96 1.62 14.31 0.72
CA THR A 96 2.24 15.22 -0.25
C THR A 96 3.64 14.75 -0.62
N GLY A 97 4.15 15.18 -1.76
CA GLY A 97 5.48 14.73 -2.17
C GLY A 97 5.94 15.31 -3.49
N ILE A 98 7.16 14.93 -3.87
CA ILE A 98 7.81 15.40 -5.09
C ILE A 98 8.85 14.37 -5.54
N GLY A 99 9.14 14.33 -6.85
CA GLY A 99 10.17 13.46 -7.42
C GLY A 99 11.57 13.82 -6.92
N THR A 100 12.33 12.80 -6.53
CA THR A 100 13.66 12.97 -5.91
C THR A 100 14.82 12.42 -6.75
N SER A 101 14.53 11.62 -7.79
CA SER A 101 15.59 11.13 -8.68
C SER A 101 16.14 12.26 -9.55
N ASP A 102 17.41 12.16 -9.93
CA ASP A 102 18.02 13.13 -10.84
C ASP A 102 17.26 13.25 -12.16
N SER A 103 16.71 12.13 -12.65
CA SER A 103 15.84 12.12 -13.84
C SER A 103 14.60 12.99 -13.66
N HIS A 104 13.89 12.85 -12.54
CA HIS A 104 12.71 13.68 -12.24
C HIS A 104 13.08 15.13 -12.03
N ILE A 105 14.16 15.40 -11.30
CA ILE A 105 14.61 16.77 -11.02
C ILE A 105 14.94 17.50 -12.32
N LYS A 106 15.69 16.85 -13.21
CA LYS A 106 16.12 17.45 -14.46
C LYS A 106 15.00 17.57 -15.49
N TYR A 107 14.31 16.48 -15.76
CA TYR A 107 13.38 16.41 -16.90
C TYR A 107 11.94 16.75 -16.55
N LYS A 108 11.48 16.40 -15.34
CA LYS A 108 10.11 16.68 -14.92
C LYS A 108 9.96 18.09 -14.33
N PHE A 109 10.94 18.53 -13.53
CA PHE A 109 10.86 19.81 -12.81
C PHE A 109 11.77 20.90 -13.36
N ASN A 110 12.73 20.55 -14.22
CA ASN A 110 13.75 21.49 -14.71
C ASN A 110 14.39 22.29 -13.55
N SER A 111 14.83 21.58 -12.52
CA SER A 111 15.24 22.13 -11.24
C SER A 111 16.59 21.55 -10.78
N ASN A 112 16.93 21.72 -9.52
CA ASN A 112 18.13 21.18 -8.89
C ASN A 112 17.78 20.57 -7.53
N ARG A 113 18.72 19.80 -6.96
CA ARG A 113 18.51 19.06 -5.73
C ARG A 113 18.14 19.94 -4.54
N GLU A 114 18.75 21.11 -4.41
CA GLU A 114 18.49 22.02 -3.29
C GLU A 114 17.07 22.60 -3.37
N GLU A 115 16.65 23.03 -4.55
CA GLU A 115 15.31 23.56 -4.77
C GLU A 115 14.22 22.50 -4.48
N ILE A 116 14.46 21.23 -4.83
CA ILE A 116 13.54 20.15 -4.54
C ILE A 116 13.38 19.96 -3.02
N ILE A 117 14.45 20.01 -2.25
CA ILE A 117 14.37 19.95 -0.78
C ILE A 117 13.56 21.12 -0.24
N GLU A 118 13.81 22.35 -0.73
CA GLU A 118 13.05 23.52 -0.31
C GLU A 118 11.56 23.39 -0.58
N ARG A 119 11.19 22.88 -1.76
CA ARG A 119 9.80 22.65 -2.13
C ARG A 119 9.15 21.55 -1.26
N ALA A 120 9.88 20.47 -0.98
CA ALA A 120 9.42 19.40 -0.11
C ALA A 120 9.15 19.92 1.31
N VAL A 121 10.10 20.64 1.89
CA VAL A 121 9.98 21.24 3.23
C VAL A 121 8.80 22.21 3.29
N ALA A 122 8.67 23.09 2.31
CA ALA A 122 7.57 24.05 2.26
C ALA A 122 6.20 23.38 2.22
N ALA A 123 6.05 22.31 1.43
CA ALA A 123 4.80 21.57 1.34
C ALA A 123 4.43 20.89 2.67
N VAL A 124 5.41 20.24 3.31
CA VAL A 124 5.17 19.57 4.60
C VAL A 124 4.80 20.59 5.68
N LYS A 125 5.53 21.70 5.77
CA LYS A 125 5.22 22.76 6.73
C LYS A 125 3.82 23.33 6.49
N TYR A 126 3.45 23.54 5.25
CA TYR A 126 2.14 24.07 4.90
C TYR A 126 1.03 23.09 5.31
N ALA A 127 1.17 21.82 4.97
CA ALA A 127 0.19 20.79 5.36
C ALA A 127 0.04 20.68 6.88
N ARG A 128 1.14 20.78 7.63
CA ARG A 128 1.13 20.75 9.10
C ARG A 128 0.38 21.90 9.75
N ARG A 129 0.13 22.97 9.03
CA ARG A 129 -0.73 24.05 9.53
C ARG A 129 -2.19 23.63 9.72
N PHE A 130 -2.62 22.57 9.03
CA PHE A 130 -4.02 22.14 8.97
C PHE A 130 -4.26 20.76 9.57
N VAL A 131 -3.28 19.88 9.57
CA VAL A 131 -3.38 18.51 10.10
C VAL A 131 -2.13 18.13 10.87
N ASP A 132 -2.30 17.23 11.85
CA ASP A 132 -1.17 16.76 12.67
C ASP A 132 -0.41 15.60 12.01
N ASP A 133 -1.03 14.92 11.04
CA ASP A 133 -0.51 13.71 10.39
C ASP A 133 -0.25 14.01 8.92
N VAL A 134 1.04 14.09 8.55
CA VAL A 134 1.48 14.38 7.19
C VAL A 134 2.44 13.29 6.73
N GLU A 135 2.10 12.64 5.64
CA GLU A 135 2.98 11.71 4.95
C GLU A 135 3.63 12.39 3.75
N PHE A 136 4.96 12.23 3.62
CA PHE A 136 5.70 12.71 2.47
C PHE A 136 6.15 11.53 1.62
N TYR A 137 5.89 11.59 0.28
CA TYR A 137 6.41 10.60 -0.65
C TYR A 137 7.58 11.17 -1.46
N ALA A 138 8.71 10.44 -1.43
CA ALA A 138 9.88 10.73 -2.26
C ALA A 138 9.73 9.99 -3.60
N GLU A 139 8.97 10.56 -4.54
CA GLU A 139 8.68 9.88 -5.82
C GLU A 139 9.99 9.48 -6.51
N ASP A 140 10.00 8.26 -7.05
CA ASP A 140 11.17 7.64 -7.68
C ASP A 140 12.36 7.42 -6.73
N ALA A 141 12.07 7.24 -5.43
CA ALA A 141 13.10 6.96 -4.42
C ALA A 141 13.92 5.71 -4.75
N GLY A 142 13.32 4.73 -5.41
CA GLY A 142 14.03 3.51 -5.81
C GLY A 142 15.24 3.78 -6.70
N ARG A 143 15.22 4.86 -7.49
CA ARG A 143 16.32 5.30 -8.37
C ARG A 143 17.05 6.54 -7.86
N THR A 144 16.78 6.97 -6.64
CA THR A 144 17.46 8.10 -6.00
C THR A 144 18.65 7.58 -5.21
N ASP A 145 19.81 8.25 -5.30
CA ASP A 145 20.97 7.85 -4.51
C ASP A 145 20.68 8.02 -3.01
N ASN A 146 21.25 7.13 -2.21
CA ASN A 146 20.92 7.02 -0.79
C ASN A 146 21.31 8.26 0.01
N GLU A 147 22.43 8.89 -0.31
CA GLU A 147 22.91 10.08 0.41
C GLU A 147 21.96 11.26 0.22
N TYR A 148 21.54 11.52 -1.01
CA TYR A 148 20.58 12.59 -1.29
C TYR A 148 19.21 12.27 -0.71
N LEU A 149 18.76 11.02 -0.85
CA LEU A 149 17.49 10.59 -0.28
C LEU A 149 17.45 10.82 1.23
N ALA A 150 18.54 10.49 1.93
CA ALA A 150 18.65 10.72 3.38
C ALA A 150 18.52 12.21 3.72
N ARG A 151 19.11 13.09 2.91
CA ARG A 151 18.97 14.55 3.09
C ARG A 151 17.53 15.01 2.94
N VAL A 152 16.81 14.50 1.93
CA VAL A 152 15.38 14.79 1.73
C VAL A 152 14.55 14.31 2.92
N VAL A 153 14.74 13.06 3.32
CA VAL A 153 13.99 12.44 4.43
C VAL A 153 14.21 13.21 5.72
N GLU A 154 15.47 13.54 6.05
CA GLU A 154 15.79 14.31 7.26
C GLU A 154 15.11 15.69 7.24
N ALA A 155 15.16 16.37 6.11
CA ALA A 155 14.57 17.70 5.97
C ALA A 155 13.05 17.69 6.16
N VAL A 156 12.34 16.70 5.57
CA VAL A 156 10.88 16.62 5.70
C VAL A 156 10.44 16.17 7.08
N ILE A 157 11.21 15.32 7.75
CA ILE A 157 10.94 14.96 9.16
C ILE A 157 11.07 16.18 10.06
N LYS A 158 12.12 16.97 9.88
CA LYS A 158 12.30 18.23 10.61
C LYS A 158 11.16 19.23 10.34
N ALA A 159 10.63 19.22 9.13
CA ALA A 159 9.49 20.07 8.75
C ALA A 159 8.17 19.61 9.36
N GLY A 160 8.09 18.37 9.88
CA GLY A 160 6.92 17.84 10.56
C GLY A 160 6.26 16.63 9.91
N ALA A 161 6.88 15.99 8.92
CA ALA A 161 6.35 14.74 8.37
C ALA A 161 6.33 13.65 9.45
N THR A 162 5.21 12.95 9.55
CA THR A 162 5.01 11.85 10.51
C THR A 162 5.28 10.49 9.89
N VAL A 163 5.13 10.40 8.58
CA VAL A 163 5.43 9.20 7.78
C VAL A 163 6.19 9.63 6.55
N VAL A 164 7.22 8.87 6.16
CA VAL A 164 7.95 9.11 4.91
C VAL A 164 7.86 7.86 4.05
N ASN A 165 7.23 8.01 2.90
CA ASN A 165 7.04 6.96 1.91
C ASN A 165 8.24 6.91 0.98
N ILE A 166 8.83 5.72 0.85
CA ILE A 166 9.99 5.43 -0.01
C ILE A 166 9.53 4.54 -1.17
N PRO A 167 8.98 5.13 -2.25
CA PRO A 167 8.40 4.32 -3.31
C PRO A 167 9.45 3.80 -4.29
N ASP A 168 9.29 2.54 -4.68
CA ASP A 168 9.89 1.98 -5.88
C ASP A 168 8.91 2.22 -7.04
N THR A 169 8.89 3.44 -7.51
CA THR A 169 7.86 3.97 -8.42
C THR A 169 7.81 3.21 -9.75
N THR A 170 8.95 2.79 -10.26
CA THR A 170 9.05 2.10 -11.54
C THR A 170 9.07 0.57 -11.41
N GLY A 171 9.03 0.04 -10.19
CA GLY A 171 9.10 -1.39 -9.94
C GLY A 171 10.46 -1.99 -10.32
N TYR A 172 11.52 -1.22 -10.16
CA TYR A 172 12.87 -1.55 -10.64
C TYR A 172 13.75 -2.27 -9.62
N CYS A 173 13.57 -2.02 -8.34
CA CYS A 173 14.48 -2.50 -7.29
C CYS A 173 14.44 -4.02 -7.12
N LEU A 174 15.59 -4.58 -6.78
CA LEU A 174 15.67 -5.93 -6.23
C LEU A 174 15.50 -5.87 -4.70
N PRO A 175 15.07 -6.96 -4.04
CA PRO A 175 14.83 -6.94 -2.59
C PRO A 175 16.05 -6.52 -1.76
N SER A 176 17.24 -6.98 -2.11
CA SER A 176 18.47 -6.59 -1.41
C SER A 176 18.76 -5.09 -1.53
N GLU A 177 18.53 -4.51 -2.71
CA GLU A 177 18.72 -3.08 -2.95
C GLU A 177 17.70 -2.25 -2.17
N TYR A 178 16.43 -2.63 -2.24
CA TYR A 178 15.36 -1.90 -1.56
C TYR A 178 15.52 -1.98 -0.04
N GLY A 179 15.79 -3.18 0.48
CA GLY A 179 16.05 -3.38 1.91
C GLY A 179 17.25 -2.57 2.40
N ALA A 180 18.34 -2.56 1.62
CA ALA A 180 19.54 -1.78 1.96
C ALA A 180 19.25 -0.28 1.95
N LYS A 181 18.39 0.20 1.05
CA LYS A 181 17.97 1.61 1.01
C LYS A 181 17.22 2.00 2.29
N ILE A 182 16.27 1.20 2.72
CA ILE A 182 15.54 1.43 3.99
C ILE A 182 16.53 1.43 5.17
N LYS A 183 17.41 0.43 5.23
CA LYS A 183 18.42 0.37 6.30
C LYS A 183 19.34 1.58 6.31
N TYR A 184 19.77 2.04 5.14
CA TYR A 184 20.60 3.24 5.03
C TYR A 184 19.92 4.46 5.67
N LEU A 185 18.62 4.64 5.40
CA LEU A 185 17.86 5.75 5.97
C LEU A 185 17.74 5.63 7.49
N ILE A 186 17.47 4.42 8.00
CA ILE A 186 17.41 4.17 9.46
C ILE A 186 18.75 4.53 10.12
N ASP A 187 19.86 4.18 9.48
CA ASP A 187 21.20 4.35 10.07
C ASP A 187 21.74 5.77 9.93
N HIS A 188 21.31 6.55 8.93
CA HIS A 188 21.97 7.83 8.57
C HIS A 188 21.07 9.06 8.71
N VAL A 189 19.77 8.92 8.92
CA VAL A 189 18.88 10.08 9.06
C VAL A 189 18.77 10.48 10.52
N ASP A 190 19.18 11.70 10.84
CA ASP A 190 18.98 12.27 12.17
C ASP A 190 17.50 12.51 12.42
N GLY A 191 17.00 12.08 13.58
CA GLY A 191 15.59 12.23 13.94
C GLY A 191 14.68 11.19 13.30
N ILE A 192 15.23 10.10 12.75
CA ILE A 192 14.43 9.04 12.11
C ILE A 192 13.36 8.46 13.02
N ASP A 193 13.60 8.45 14.35
CA ASP A 193 12.64 7.95 15.32
C ASP A 193 11.40 8.83 15.47
N ASN A 194 11.41 10.04 14.92
CA ASN A 194 10.26 10.95 14.95
C ASN A 194 9.23 10.67 13.85
N ALA A 195 9.52 9.74 12.96
CA ALA A 195 8.63 9.37 11.86
C ALA A 195 8.69 7.86 11.59
N ILE A 196 7.74 7.39 10.79
CA ILE A 196 7.68 6.01 10.32
C ILE A 196 8.09 6.00 8.84
N LEU A 197 8.96 5.07 8.46
CA LEU A 197 9.23 4.80 7.03
C LEU A 197 8.16 3.86 6.49
N SER A 198 7.67 4.18 5.30
CA SER A 198 6.64 3.41 4.59
C SER A 198 7.20 2.88 3.28
N THR A 199 6.80 1.67 2.91
CA THR A 199 7.13 1.07 1.62
C THR A 199 5.97 1.28 0.65
N HIS A 200 6.31 1.50 -0.63
CA HIS A 200 5.31 1.56 -1.71
C HIS A 200 5.96 0.99 -2.97
N CYS A 201 5.73 -0.29 -3.23
CA CYS A 201 6.44 -1.02 -4.27
C CYS A 201 5.51 -1.41 -5.42
N HIS A 202 5.94 -1.13 -6.65
CA HIS A 202 5.25 -1.56 -7.87
C HIS A 202 5.80 -2.90 -8.36
N ASN A 203 4.98 -3.62 -9.13
CA ASN A 203 5.22 -5.02 -9.45
C ASN A 203 5.74 -5.25 -10.88
N ASP A 204 6.34 -4.25 -11.48
CA ASP A 204 6.78 -4.31 -12.89
C ASP A 204 7.74 -5.48 -13.17
N LEU A 205 8.64 -5.80 -12.23
CA LEU A 205 9.53 -6.95 -12.32
C LEU A 205 9.09 -8.13 -11.46
N GLY A 206 7.86 -8.11 -10.93
CA GLY A 206 7.35 -9.20 -10.10
C GLY A 206 7.92 -9.23 -8.68
N MET A 207 8.47 -8.10 -8.18
CA MET A 207 9.17 -8.05 -6.89
C MET A 207 8.47 -7.24 -5.82
N ALA A 208 7.25 -6.73 -6.07
CA ALA A 208 6.60 -5.81 -5.14
C ALA A 208 6.50 -6.36 -3.72
N THR A 209 5.97 -7.56 -3.56
CA THR A 209 5.82 -8.19 -2.24
C THR A 209 7.18 -8.47 -1.61
N ALA A 210 8.14 -8.99 -2.38
CA ALA A 210 9.48 -9.27 -1.87
C ALA A 210 10.20 -8.00 -1.43
N ASN A 211 10.12 -6.92 -2.21
CA ASN A 211 10.68 -5.63 -1.85
C ASN A 211 10.03 -5.05 -0.59
N THR A 212 8.72 -5.15 -0.49
CA THR A 212 7.97 -4.67 0.68
C THR A 212 8.44 -5.39 1.96
N ILE A 213 8.54 -6.71 1.92
CA ILE A 213 9.02 -7.49 3.06
C ILE A 213 10.48 -7.15 3.39
N ALA A 214 11.34 -6.99 2.38
CA ALA A 214 12.72 -6.55 2.60
C ALA A 214 12.77 -5.20 3.33
N GLY A 215 11.91 -4.26 2.95
CA GLY A 215 11.78 -2.97 3.63
C GLY A 215 11.36 -3.12 5.09
N VAL A 216 10.36 -3.96 5.35
CA VAL A 216 9.86 -4.22 6.72
C VAL A 216 10.96 -4.84 7.60
N LEU A 217 11.68 -5.81 7.05
CA LEU A 217 12.78 -6.47 7.79
C LEU A 217 13.94 -5.51 8.09
N ASN A 218 14.05 -4.41 7.36
CA ASN A 218 15.09 -3.40 7.55
C ASN A 218 14.62 -2.12 8.28
N GLY A 219 13.38 -2.11 8.78
CA GLY A 219 12.92 -1.05 9.67
C GLY A 219 11.70 -0.26 9.25
N ALA A 220 11.13 -0.49 8.07
CA ALA A 220 9.86 0.12 7.68
C ALA A 220 8.72 -0.40 8.56
N ARG A 221 7.81 0.49 8.96
CA ARG A 221 6.68 0.13 9.84
C ARG A 221 5.31 0.49 9.28
N GLN A 222 5.26 0.98 8.06
CA GLN A 222 4.04 1.06 7.26
C GLN A 222 4.30 0.44 5.90
N VAL A 223 3.30 -0.23 5.35
CA VAL A 223 3.31 -0.74 3.97
C VAL A 223 2.12 -0.18 3.22
N GLU A 224 2.35 0.28 2.00
CA GLU A 224 1.30 0.76 1.11
C GLU A 224 0.98 -0.33 0.11
N VAL A 225 -0.28 -0.73 0.10
CA VAL A 225 -0.74 -1.94 -0.56
C VAL A 225 -2.11 -1.72 -1.21
N THR A 226 -2.50 -2.65 -2.06
CA THR A 226 -3.86 -2.70 -2.61
C THR A 226 -4.44 -4.10 -2.46
N ILE A 227 -5.75 -4.18 -2.43
CA ILE A 227 -6.45 -5.47 -2.52
C ILE A 227 -6.14 -6.08 -3.90
N ASN A 228 -5.77 -7.34 -3.93
CA ASN A 228 -5.41 -8.09 -5.14
C ASN A 228 -4.16 -7.57 -5.86
N GLY A 229 -3.43 -6.64 -5.26
CA GLY A 229 -2.25 -6.03 -5.89
C GLY A 229 -2.59 -5.16 -7.11
N ILE A 230 -3.83 -4.71 -7.24
CA ILE A 230 -4.24 -3.87 -8.38
C ILE A 230 -3.54 -2.51 -8.35
N GLY A 231 -3.39 -1.90 -9.51
CA GLY A 231 -2.75 -0.60 -9.64
C GLY A 231 -2.23 -0.35 -11.04
N GLU A 232 -1.56 0.76 -11.18
CA GLU A 232 -0.97 1.18 -12.45
C GLU A 232 0.03 0.14 -12.97
N ARG A 233 0.05 -0.07 -14.28
CA ARG A 233 0.91 -1.04 -15.00
C ARG A 233 0.71 -2.46 -14.48
N ALA A 234 1.74 -3.06 -13.84
CA ALA A 234 1.68 -4.42 -13.31
C ALA A 234 1.09 -4.50 -11.89
N GLY A 235 0.73 -3.36 -11.32
CA GLY A 235 0.09 -3.27 -10.02
C GLY A 235 1.03 -2.99 -8.87
N ASN A 236 0.49 -3.13 -7.66
CA ASN A 236 1.14 -2.84 -6.39
C ASN A 236 1.42 -4.12 -5.59
N THR A 237 2.03 -3.93 -4.43
CA THR A 237 2.09 -4.96 -3.41
C THR A 237 0.66 -5.33 -2.97
N ALA A 238 0.36 -6.61 -2.93
CA ALA A 238 -0.95 -7.11 -2.51
C ALA A 238 -1.06 -7.17 -0.99
N LEU A 239 -2.12 -6.56 -0.44
CA LEU A 239 -2.40 -6.58 1.00
C LEU A 239 -2.45 -8.02 1.54
N GLU A 240 -3.16 -8.89 0.84
CA GLU A 240 -3.36 -10.28 1.25
C GLU A 240 -2.04 -11.05 1.36
N GLU A 241 -1.09 -10.76 0.48
CA GLU A 241 0.23 -11.42 0.52
C GLU A 241 1.02 -10.97 1.75
N ILE A 242 1.06 -9.68 2.03
CA ILE A 242 1.78 -9.15 3.21
C ILE A 242 1.15 -9.67 4.50
N ALA A 243 -0.17 -9.60 4.63
CA ALA A 243 -0.87 -10.04 5.83
C ALA A 243 -0.60 -11.52 6.13
N MET A 244 -0.59 -12.37 5.09
CA MET A 244 -0.39 -13.80 5.28
C MET A 244 1.08 -14.19 5.46
N ILE A 245 2.02 -13.44 4.87
CA ILE A 245 3.45 -13.62 5.16
C ILE A 245 3.71 -13.35 6.64
N ILE A 246 3.22 -12.23 7.16
CA ILE A 246 3.39 -11.88 8.59
C ILE A 246 2.74 -12.93 9.49
N LYS A 247 1.55 -13.40 9.16
CA LYS A 247 0.86 -14.43 9.94
C LYS A 247 1.60 -15.78 9.91
N SER A 248 2.21 -16.15 8.78
CA SER A 248 2.87 -17.45 8.60
C SER A 248 4.27 -17.51 9.18
N HIS A 249 4.96 -16.38 9.29
CA HIS A 249 6.34 -16.29 9.76
C HIS A 249 6.42 -15.72 11.18
N HIS A 250 6.20 -16.57 12.17
CA HIS A 250 6.18 -16.16 13.58
C HIS A 250 7.54 -15.62 14.09
N GLU A 251 8.63 -15.97 13.41
CA GLU A 251 9.97 -15.44 13.71
C GLU A 251 10.10 -13.94 13.38
N ILE A 252 9.22 -13.42 12.55
CA ILE A 252 9.11 -11.97 12.31
C ILE A 252 8.28 -11.39 13.46
N ASP A 253 8.91 -10.67 14.37
CA ASP A 253 8.24 -10.07 15.54
C ASP A 253 7.48 -8.79 15.14
N ILE A 254 6.49 -8.95 14.26
CA ILE A 254 5.69 -7.86 13.70
C ILE A 254 4.24 -8.34 13.61
N GLN A 255 3.31 -7.44 13.95
CA GLN A 255 1.88 -7.73 13.94
C GLN A 255 1.12 -6.65 13.18
N THR A 256 0.08 -7.08 12.47
CA THR A 256 -0.89 -6.18 11.82
C THR A 256 -2.23 -6.25 12.52
N ASN A 257 -3.10 -5.28 12.23
CA ASN A 257 -4.49 -5.29 12.71
C ASN A 257 -5.45 -5.94 11.70
N ILE A 258 -4.93 -6.64 10.70
CA ILE A 258 -5.76 -7.25 9.66
C ILE A 258 -6.52 -8.46 10.21
N ASN A 259 -7.83 -8.46 10.03
CA ASN A 259 -8.66 -9.63 10.23
C ASN A 259 -8.55 -10.51 8.97
N THR A 260 -7.68 -11.50 9.01
CA THR A 260 -7.35 -12.31 7.84
C THR A 260 -8.56 -13.07 7.28
N GLN A 261 -9.54 -13.42 8.11
CA GLN A 261 -10.77 -14.08 7.65
C GLN A 261 -11.64 -13.19 6.75
N LYS A 262 -11.37 -11.90 6.69
CA LYS A 262 -12.03 -10.95 5.77
C LYS A 262 -11.30 -10.79 4.44
N ILE A 263 -10.12 -11.40 4.27
CA ILE A 263 -9.29 -11.23 3.07
C ILE A 263 -10.01 -11.72 1.81
N TYR A 264 -10.43 -12.98 1.78
CA TYR A 264 -11.08 -13.55 0.59
C TYR A 264 -12.38 -12.83 0.23
N PRO A 265 -13.31 -12.58 1.18
CA PRO A 265 -14.51 -11.81 0.86
C PRO A 265 -14.22 -10.42 0.32
N THR A 266 -13.24 -9.70 0.87
CA THR A 266 -12.86 -8.37 0.39
C THR A 266 -12.26 -8.44 -1.01
N SER A 267 -11.40 -9.42 -1.26
CA SER A 267 -10.82 -9.67 -2.59
C SER A 267 -11.90 -9.89 -3.65
N ARG A 268 -12.90 -10.70 -3.34
CA ARG A 268 -14.02 -10.99 -4.23
C ARG A 268 -14.86 -9.76 -4.50
N MET A 269 -15.15 -8.97 -3.47
CA MET A 269 -15.90 -7.72 -3.60
C MET A 269 -15.20 -6.74 -4.55
N VAL A 270 -13.93 -6.47 -4.30
CA VAL A 270 -13.13 -5.52 -5.11
C VAL A 270 -13.04 -6.00 -6.56
N SER A 271 -12.75 -7.29 -6.77
CA SER A 271 -12.70 -7.88 -8.11
C SER A 271 -14.01 -7.70 -8.87
N SER A 272 -15.13 -7.93 -8.19
CA SER A 272 -16.46 -7.80 -8.80
C SER A 272 -16.81 -6.34 -9.11
N LEU A 273 -16.63 -5.44 -8.14
CA LEU A 273 -16.98 -4.02 -8.33
C LEU A 273 -16.12 -3.33 -9.38
N MET A 274 -14.84 -3.65 -9.43
CA MET A 274 -13.91 -3.08 -10.41
C MET A 274 -13.90 -3.80 -11.76
N ASN A 275 -14.66 -4.89 -11.87
CA ASN A 275 -14.67 -5.73 -13.07
C ASN A 275 -13.24 -6.13 -13.47
N MET A 276 -12.43 -6.48 -12.49
CA MET A 276 -11.04 -6.89 -12.68
C MET A 276 -10.83 -8.26 -12.05
N PRO A 277 -10.99 -9.35 -12.87
CA PRO A 277 -10.86 -10.72 -12.37
C PRO A 277 -9.46 -10.97 -11.78
N VAL A 278 -9.43 -11.69 -10.68
CA VAL A 278 -8.19 -12.18 -10.09
C VAL A 278 -7.66 -13.32 -10.95
N GLN A 279 -6.36 -13.30 -11.24
CA GLN A 279 -5.73 -14.42 -11.96
C GLN A 279 -5.94 -15.73 -11.19
N PRO A 280 -6.27 -16.84 -11.89
CA PRO A 280 -6.56 -18.11 -11.21
C PRO A 280 -5.42 -18.62 -10.32
N ASN A 281 -4.19 -18.34 -10.69
CA ASN A 281 -2.98 -18.78 -9.97
C ASN A 281 -2.42 -17.71 -9.02
N LYS A 282 -3.18 -16.64 -8.75
CA LYS A 282 -2.71 -15.62 -7.82
C LYS A 282 -2.57 -16.19 -6.41
N ALA A 283 -1.48 -15.84 -5.74
CA ALA A 283 -1.27 -16.22 -4.34
C ALA A 283 -2.45 -15.77 -3.46
N ILE A 284 -2.82 -16.58 -2.51
CA ILE A 284 -3.81 -16.34 -1.46
C ILE A 284 -5.26 -16.33 -1.97
N VAL A 285 -5.57 -15.57 -3.01
CA VAL A 285 -6.95 -15.26 -3.43
C VAL A 285 -7.33 -15.81 -4.80
N GLY A 286 -6.40 -16.35 -5.58
CA GLY A 286 -6.70 -16.97 -6.85
C GLY A 286 -7.49 -18.27 -6.65
N ARG A 287 -8.40 -18.58 -7.58
CA ARG A 287 -9.25 -19.78 -7.46
C ARG A 287 -8.44 -21.09 -7.40
N ASN A 288 -7.21 -21.10 -7.92
CA ASN A 288 -6.32 -22.26 -7.89
C ASN A 288 -5.35 -22.26 -6.71
N ALA A 289 -5.37 -21.23 -5.87
CA ALA A 289 -4.38 -21.08 -4.79
C ALA A 289 -4.36 -22.27 -3.83
N PHE A 290 -5.51 -22.92 -3.63
CA PHE A 290 -5.66 -24.09 -2.75
C PHE A 290 -6.14 -25.31 -3.50
N ALA A 291 -5.97 -25.37 -4.83
CA ALA A 291 -6.36 -26.49 -5.68
C ALA A 291 -5.14 -27.39 -5.98
N HIS A 292 -5.32 -28.68 -5.84
CA HIS A 292 -4.28 -29.68 -6.10
C HIS A 292 -4.72 -30.62 -7.22
N SER A 293 -3.89 -30.77 -8.26
CA SER A 293 -4.18 -31.67 -9.39
C SER A 293 -3.40 -32.98 -9.33
N SER A 294 -2.31 -33.04 -8.58
CA SER A 294 -1.53 -34.28 -8.38
C SER A 294 -2.26 -35.18 -7.37
N GLY A 295 -2.44 -36.47 -7.70
CA GLY A 295 -3.04 -37.43 -6.77
C GLY A 295 -2.28 -37.55 -5.46
N ILE A 296 -0.96 -37.49 -5.48
CA ILE A 296 -0.12 -37.52 -4.27
C ILE A 296 -0.39 -36.29 -3.42
N HIS A 297 -0.48 -35.09 -4.03
CA HIS A 297 -0.74 -33.84 -3.32
C HIS A 297 -2.15 -33.84 -2.72
N GLN A 298 -3.15 -34.31 -3.48
CA GLN A 298 -4.53 -34.38 -2.99
C GLN A 298 -4.68 -35.37 -1.82
N ASP A 299 -4.01 -36.51 -1.92
CA ASP A 299 -3.99 -37.50 -0.81
C ASP A 299 -3.34 -36.91 0.45
N GLY A 300 -2.25 -36.17 0.29
CA GLY A 300 -1.59 -35.48 1.39
C GLY A 300 -2.49 -34.44 2.06
N VAL A 301 -3.21 -33.62 1.29
CA VAL A 301 -4.15 -32.61 1.81
C VAL A 301 -5.33 -33.28 2.52
N LEU A 302 -5.86 -34.39 1.99
CA LEU A 302 -6.94 -35.12 2.61
C LEU A 302 -6.53 -35.73 3.96
N LYS A 303 -5.25 -36.12 4.10
CA LYS A 303 -4.71 -36.66 5.34
C LYS A 303 -4.38 -35.59 6.36
N ASN A 304 -3.71 -34.52 5.91
CA ASN A 304 -3.33 -33.36 6.72
C ASN A 304 -3.07 -32.16 5.79
N VAL A 305 -3.85 -31.10 5.92
CA VAL A 305 -3.74 -29.87 5.13
C VAL A 305 -2.31 -29.34 5.15
N GLN A 306 -1.61 -29.38 6.28
CA GLN A 306 -0.24 -28.88 6.42
C GLN A 306 0.80 -29.63 5.58
N THR A 307 0.46 -30.78 5.01
CA THR A 307 1.39 -31.55 4.17
C THR A 307 1.84 -30.78 2.94
N TYR A 308 0.94 -30.01 2.30
CA TYR A 308 1.21 -29.27 1.06
C TYR A 308 0.71 -27.82 1.08
N GLU A 309 0.19 -27.36 2.22
CA GLU A 309 -0.31 -26.00 2.40
C GLU A 309 0.28 -25.39 3.67
N ILE A 310 0.90 -24.23 3.55
CA ILE A 310 1.41 -23.46 4.69
C ILE A 310 0.28 -22.67 5.35
N ILE A 311 -0.73 -22.29 4.56
CA ILE A 311 -1.88 -21.50 4.97
C ILE A 311 -3.12 -22.36 4.94
N ASP A 312 -3.88 -22.38 6.05
CA ASP A 312 -5.21 -22.95 6.06
C ASP A 312 -6.17 -22.04 5.29
N PRO A 313 -6.90 -22.54 4.27
CA PRO A 313 -7.86 -21.71 3.53
C PRO A 313 -8.88 -20.99 4.41
N HIS A 314 -9.28 -21.59 5.54
CA HIS A 314 -10.21 -20.98 6.48
C HIS A 314 -9.64 -19.70 7.12
N ASP A 315 -8.33 -19.60 7.24
CA ASP A 315 -7.67 -18.44 7.83
C ASP A 315 -7.84 -17.16 6.99
N VAL A 316 -8.11 -17.31 5.70
CA VAL A 316 -8.38 -16.20 4.79
C VAL A 316 -9.87 -16.03 4.46
N GLY A 317 -10.73 -16.84 5.09
CA GLY A 317 -12.18 -16.74 4.91
C GLY A 317 -12.75 -17.59 3.78
N ILE A 318 -12.00 -18.58 3.29
CA ILE A 318 -12.48 -19.55 2.29
C ILE A 318 -13.11 -20.71 3.08
N ASP A 319 -14.37 -21.04 2.75
CA ASP A 319 -15.05 -22.19 3.36
C ASP A 319 -14.73 -23.50 2.63
N ASP A 320 -15.14 -24.63 3.19
CA ASP A 320 -14.84 -25.97 2.66
C ASP A 320 -15.33 -26.19 1.23
N ASN A 321 -16.42 -25.53 0.84
CA ASN A 321 -17.00 -25.66 -0.49
C ASN A 321 -16.21 -24.95 -1.58
N SER A 322 -15.30 -24.07 -1.19
CA SER A 322 -14.44 -23.31 -2.10
C SER A 322 -13.12 -24.03 -2.44
N ILE A 323 -12.83 -25.14 -1.77
CA ILE A 323 -11.62 -25.95 -2.01
C ILE A 323 -11.91 -26.92 -3.15
N VAL A 324 -11.14 -26.77 -4.25
CA VAL A 324 -11.38 -27.53 -5.49
C VAL A 324 -10.40 -28.70 -5.59
N LEU A 325 -10.94 -29.90 -5.78
CA LEU A 325 -10.21 -31.08 -6.20
C LEU A 325 -10.46 -31.27 -7.70
N THR A 326 -9.39 -31.42 -8.48
CA THR A 326 -9.52 -31.52 -9.95
C THR A 326 -9.92 -32.93 -10.39
N ALA A 327 -10.45 -33.03 -11.61
CA ALA A 327 -10.79 -34.32 -12.24
C ALA A 327 -9.58 -35.24 -12.52
N ARG A 328 -8.37 -34.73 -12.37
CA ARG A 328 -7.11 -35.47 -12.53
C ARG A 328 -6.60 -36.07 -11.22
N SER A 329 -7.40 -36.04 -10.19
CA SER A 329 -7.05 -36.70 -8.92
C SER A 329 -6.82 -38.18 -9.14
N GLY A 330 -5.65 -38.68 -8.78
CA GLY A 330 -5.32 -40.07 -8.80
C GLY A 330 -6.17 -40.85 -7.78
N ARG A 331 -6.42 -42.13 -8.03
CA ARG A 331 -7.08 -43.03 -7.09
C ARG A 331 -6.09 -43.64 -6.12
#